data_71a5fbc4e2a82c69e3268a2bd9201cf5
#
_entry.id   71a5fbc4e2a82c69e3268a2bd9201cf5
#
_cell.length_a   1.000
_cell.length_b   1.000
_cell.length_c   1.000
_cell.angle_alpha   90.00
_cell.angle_beta   90.00
_cell.angle_gamma   90.00
#
_symmetry.space_group_name_H-M   'P 1'
#
loop_
_entity.id
_entity.type
_entity.pdbx_description
1 polymer ?
#
loop_
_entity_poly.entity_id
_entity_poly.type
_entity_poly.pdbx_seq_one_letter_code
_entity_poly.pdbx_strand_id
1 'polypeptide(L)'
;AMKKKLLALVLACAMALGLAACGGSKAETPAGNNGDAANGNDAAKTYLVGICQLAPHPALDAATQGFKDALTEALGEQVRFEEQNAAGESNTCSTIVNGFVSENVDLILANASSALQAAASATGDIPVLGTAVTEYGVALNIPDFNGTVGTNVSGTSDLAPLDQQAEMITEWLPDAKKVGLLYCSAEANS
;
A
#
# COMPACT_ATOMS: atom_id res chain seq x y z
N ALA A 1 47.45 9.24 32.56
CA ALA A 1 47.97 10.03 31.43
C ALA A 1 48.47 9.17 30.26
N MET A 2 48.81 7.87 30.46
CA MET A 2 49.35 6.99 29.40
C MET A 2 48.29 6.41 28.44
N LYS A 3 47.07 6.19 28.89
CA LYS A 3 46.00 5.59 28.04
C LYS A 3 45.49 6.52 26.90
N LYS A 4 45.56 7.84 27.08
CA LYS A 4 45.16 8.82 26.05
C LYS A 4 46.20 9.02 24.93
N LYS A 5 47.47 8.72 25.20
CA LYS A 5 48.54 8.81 24.20
C LYS A 5 48.61 7.59 23.28
N LEU A 6 48.17 6.42 23.77
CA LEU A 6 48.10 5.21 22.97
C LEU A 6 46.96 5.25 21.94
N LEU A 7 45.83 5.89 22.27
CA LEU A 7 44.69 6.04 21.38
C LEU A 7 44.97 6.99 20.21
N ALA A 8 45.78 8.02 20.44
CA ALA A 8 46.17 8.96 19.39
C ALA A 8 47.16 8.36 18.37
N LEU A 9 47.98 7.39 18.81
CA LEU A 9 48.94 6.74 17.88
C LEU A 9 48.30 5.74 16.94
N VAL A 10 47.21 5.07 17.35
CA VAL A 10 46.47 4.12 16.52
C VAL A 10 45.65 4.84 15.46
N LEU A 11 45.15 6.05 15.74
CA LEU A 11 44.38 6.82 14.75
C LEU A 11 45.24 7.46 13.66
N ALA A 12 46.53 7.72 13.94
CA ALA A 12 47.48 8.31 12.99
C ALA A 12 48.00 7.30 11.92
N CYS A 13 48.02 5.99 12.24
CA CYS A 13 48.45 4.94 11.31
C CYS A 13 47.39 4.53 10.31
N ALA A 14 46.11 4.85 10.48
CA ALA A 14 45.03 4.49 9.58
C ALA A 14 44.86 5.41 8.36
N MET A 15 45.55 6.57 8.33
CA MET A 15 45.43 7.57 7.26
C MET A 15 46.58 7.56 6.24
N ALA A 16 47.56 6.67 6.36
CA ALA A 16 48.78 6.68 5.55
C ALA A 16 48.79 5.66 4.39
N LEU A 17 47.74 4.91 4.14
CA LEU A 17 47.65 3.84 3.14
C LEU A 17 46.73 4.09 1.96
N GLY A 18 46.32 5.34 1.70
CA GLY A 18 45.31 5.69 0.71
C GLY A 18 45.78 6.48 -0.51
N LEU A 19 47.09 6.65 -0.80
CA LEU A 19 47.55 7.48 -1.90
C LEU A 19 48.68 6.83 -2.71
N ALA A 20 48.36 5.82 -3.53
CA ALA A 20 49.24 5.43 -4.63
C ALA A 20 48.46 4.60 -5.66
N ALA A 21 47.80 5.24 -6.63
CA ALA A 21 47.62 4.74 -8.00
C ALA A 21 46.94 5.81 -8.85
N CYS A 22 47.73 6.73 -9.39
CA CYS A 22 47.35 7.53 -10.55
C CYS A 22 48.58 7.68 -11.45
N GLY A 23 48.52 7.18 -12.66
CA GLY A 23 49.56 7.36 -13.68
C GLY A 23 49.39 6.41 -14.86
N GLY A 24 48.68 6.80 -15.90
CA GLY A 24 49.25 7.19 -17.18
C GLY A 24 49.09 6.25 -18.35
N SER A 25 48.33 6.70 -19.36
CA SER A 25 48.57 6.63 -20.83
C SER A 25 48.06 5.43 -21.66
N LYS A 26 47.09 5.78 -22.50
CA LYS A 26 46.91 5.61 -23.97
C LYS A 26 46.84 4.24 -24.63
N ALA A 27 45.77 4.10 -25.35
CA ALA A 27 45.55 3.69 -26.74
C ALA A 27 45.08 2.26 -27.03
N GLU A 28 44.00 2.25 -27.80
CA GLU A 28 43.52 1.35 -28.86
C GLU A 28 42.54 0.22 -28.52
N THR A 29 41.34 0.41 -29.11
CA THR A 29 40.26 -0.56 -29.32
C THR A 29 40.73 -1.71 -30.24
N PRO A 30 40.25 -2.95 -30.07
CA PRO A 30 39.04 -3.34 -30.77
C PRO A 30 38.08 -4.23 -29.96
N ALA A 31 36.85 -4.30 -30.51
CA ALA A 31 35.68 -5.01 -30.06
C ALA A 31 35.94 -6.49 -29.64
N GLY A 32 35.40 -6.85 -28.48
CA GLY A 32 35.30 -8.22 -28.03
C GLY A 32 34.11 -8.32 -27.08
N ASN A 33 33.04 -8.89 -27.61
CA ASN A 33 31.81 -9.27 -26.90
C ASN A 33 32.16 -10.25 -25.77
N ASN A 34 32.03 -9.81 -24.51
CA ASN A 34 31.97 -10.72 -23.40
C ASN A 34 30.87 -10.22 -22.44
N GLY A 35 29.84 -11.03 -22.33
CA GLY A 35 28.73 -10.82 -21.41
C GLY A 35 29.26 -10.61 -20.00
N ASP A 36 28.97 -9.47 -19.43
CA ASP A 36 29.01 -9.24 -17.99
C ASP A 36 28.03 -10.20 -17.35
N ALA A 37 28.56 -11.26 -16.77
CA ALA A 37 27.86 -11.98 -15.74
C ALA A 37 27.69 -10.98 -14.58
N ALA A 38 26.51 -10.35 -14.53
CA ALA A 38 26.04 -9.62 -13.36
C ALA A 38 26.14 -10.59 -12.17
N ASN A 39 27.12 -10.37 -11.33
CA ASN A 39 27.23 -11.01 -10.03
C ASN A 39 26.22 -10.28 -9.11
N GLY A 40 24.92 -10.45 -9.43
CA GLY A 40 23.82 -9.98 -8.66
C GLY A 40 23.65 -10.88 -7.45
N ASN A 41 24.20 -10.47 -6.34
CA ASN A 41 23.70 -10.88 -5.04
C ASN A 41 22.41 -10.08 -4.80
N ASP A 42 21.38 -10.34 -5.65
CA ASP A 42 20.02 -9.85 -5.44
C ASP A 42 19.48 -10.61 -4.22
N ALA A 43 19.69 -10.04 -3.05
CA ALA A 43 18.84 -10.37 -1.92
C ALA A 43 17.41 -10.14 -2.41
N ALA A 44 16.61 -11.20 -2.51
CA ALA A 44 15.25 -11.13 -3.04
C ALA A 44 14.51 -9.98 -2.33
N LYS A 45 14.01 -9.03 -3.11
CA LYS A 45 13.33 -7.86 -2.56
C LYS A 45 12.14 -8.34 -1.71
N THR A 46 12.09 -7.92 -0.46
CA THR A 46 10.95 -8.18 0.42
C THR A 46 10.03 -6.97 0.38
N TYR A 47 8.75 -7.20 0.12
CA TYR A 47 7.71 -6.18 0.10
C TYR A 47 7.02 -6.11 1.47
N LEU A 48 6.81 -4.91 1.97
CA LEU A 48 5.99 -4.64 3.14
C LEU A 48 4.65 -4.06 2.72
N VAL A 49 3.56 -4.71 3.08
CA VAL A 49 2.20 -4.31 2.74
C VAL A 49 1.46 -3.91 4.01
N GLY A 50 1.06 -2.63 4.10
CA GLY A 50 0.19 -2.14 5.15
C GLY A 50 -1.28 -2.47 4.85
N ILE A 51 -2.02 -2.98 5.82
CA ILE A 51 -3.45 -3.28 5.70
C ILE A 51 -4.20 -2.48 6.76
N CYS A 52 -5.02 -1.53 6.31
CA CYS A 52 -5.95 -0.78 7.17
C CYS A 52 -7.36 -1.31 6.94
N GLN A 53 -7.90 -2.04 7.91
CA GLN A 53 -9.28 -2.50 7.92
C GLN A 53 -10.12 -1.61 8.83
N LEU A 54 -11.27 -1.13 8.35
CA LEU A 54 -12.13 -0.21 9.12
C LEU A 54 -12.64 -0.83 10.41
N ALA A 55 -13.16 -2.05 10.38
CA ALA A 55 -13.82 -2.67 11.51
C ALA A 55 -13.69 -4.20 11.50
N PRO A 56 -13.78 -4.87 12.64
CA PRO A 56 -13.97 -6.31 12.69
C PRO A 56 -15.33 -6.67 12.09
N HIS A 57 -15.34 -7.34 10.95
CA HIS A 57 -16.55 -7.77 10.28
C HIS A 57 -16.26 -8.97 9.37
N PRO A 58 -17.05 -10.05 9.38
CA PRO A 58 -16.74 -11.27 8.62
C PRO A 58 -16.46 -11.05 7.12
N ALA A 59 -17.17 -10.12 6.48
CA ALA A 59 -16.93 -9.81 5.06
C ALA A 59 -15.61 -9.07 4.84
N LEU A 60 -15.26 -8.12 5.72
CA LEU A 60 -13.99 -7.40 5.65
C LEU A 60 -12.81 -8.32 5.99
N ASP A 61 -12.99 -9.18 7.00
CA ASP A 61 -11.99 -10.18 7.39
C ASP A 61 -11.71 -11.15 6.23
N ALA A 62 -12.77 -11.61 5.53
CA ALA A 62 -12.62 -12.47 4.37
C ALA A 62 -11.93 -11.76 3.20
N ALA A 63 -12.23 -10.49 2.93
CA ALA A 63 -11.56 -9.72 1.89
C ALA A 63 -10.07 -9.51 2.20
N THR A 64 -9.73 -9.15 3.43
CA THR A 64 -8.34 -9.04 3.91
C THR A 64 -7.61 -10.37 3.77
N GLN A 65 -8.23 -11.48 4.22
CA GLN A 65 -7.59 -12.79 4.14
C GLN A 65 -7.35 -13.23 2.69
N GLY A 66 -8.35 -13.08 1.81
CA GLY A 66 -8.21 -13.43 0.39
C GLY A 66 -7.10 -12.63 -0.30
N PHE A 67 -6.94 -11.35 0.02
CA PHE A 67 -5.85 -10.53 -0.47
C PHE A 67 -4.47 -11.05 0.01
N LYS A 68 -4.34 -11.38 1.30
CA LYS A 68 -3.11 -11.94 1.87
C LYS A 68 -2.76 -13.28 1.25
N ASP A 69 -3.76 -14.15 1.07
CA ASP A 69 -3.57 -15.48 0.48
C ASP A 69 -3.05 -15.37 -0.95
N ALA A 70 -3.64 -14.51 -1.77
CA ALA A 70 -3.22 -14.30 -3.15
C ALA A 70 -1.80 -13.75 -3.26
N LEU A 71 -1.43 -12.77 -2.42
CA LEU A 71 -0.05 -12.25 -2.41
C LEU A 71 0.95 -13.27 -1.88
N THR A 72 0.59 -14.05 -0.87
CA THR A 72 1.43 -15.12 -0.33
C THR A 72 1.65 -16.22 -1.37
N GLU A 73 0.61 -16.60 -2.12
CA GLU A 73 0.73 -17.56 -3.22
C GLU A 73 1.68 -17.05 -4.32
N ALA A 74 1.58 -15.76 -4.66
CA ALA A 74 2.37 -15.16 -5.73
C ALA A 74 3.83 -14.86 -5.35
N LEU A 75 4.08 -14.43 -4.12
CA LEU A 75 5.37 -13.87 -3.67
C LEU A 75 6.07 -14.70 -2.58
N GLY A 76 5.37 -15.63 -1.94
CA GLY A 76 5.93 -16.47 -0.88
C GLY A 76 6.50 -15.64 0.27
N GLU A 77 7.74 -15.92 0.63
CA GLU A 77 8.46 -15.22 1.72
C GLU A 77 8.90 -13.79 1.38
N GLN A 78 8.68 -13.35 0.13
CA GLN A 78 9.00 -12.00 -0.31
C GLN A 78 7.95 -10.96 0.09
N VAL A 79 6.83 -11.34 0.69
CA VAL A 79 5.80 -10.41 1.18
C VAL A 79 5.64 -10.53 2.69
N ARG A 80 5.49 -9.37 3.34
CA ARG A 80 5.14 -9.25 4.76
C ARG A 80 3.95 -8.31 4.88
N PHE A 81 3.10 -8.57 5.87
CA PHE A 81 1.91 -7.78 6.11
C PHE A 81 1.98 -7.13 7.48
N GLU A 82 1.64 -5.84 7.52
CA GLU A 82 1.31 -5.13 8.74
C GLU A 82 -0.18 -4.80 8.72
N GLU A 83 -0.95 -5.53 9.51
CA GLU A 83 -2.41 -5.45 9.53
C GLU A 83 -2.87 -4.74 10.79
N GLN A 84 -3.69 -3.69 10.62
CA GLN A 84 -4.29 -2.95 11.72
C GLN A 84 -5.78 -2.72 11.46
N ASN A 85 -6.56 -2.76 12.55
CA ASN A 85 -8.01 -2.59 12.53
C ASN A 85 -8.40 -1.31 13.27
N ALA A 86 -9.20 -0.48 12.62
CA ALA A 86 -9.60 0.82 13.16
C ALA A 86 -10.80 0.76 14.12
N ALA A 87 -11.34 -0.43 14.37
CA ALA A 87 -12.48 -0.65 15.30
C ALA A 87 -13.72 0.19 14.99
N GLY A 88 -13.95 0.56 13.73
CA GLY A 88 -15.06 1.38 13.27
C GLY A 88 -14.79 2.89 13.28
N GLU A 89 -13.61 3.33 13.70
CA GLU A 89 -13.30 4.74 13.89
C GLU A 89 -12.48 5.30 12.71
N SER A 90 -13.08 6.20 11.92
CA SER A 90 -12.42 6.81 10.75
C SER A 90 -11.13 7.57 11.10
N ASN A 91 -11.07 8.23 12.26
CA ASN A 91 -9.86 8.91 12.73
C ASN A 91 -8.72 7.93 13.02
N THR A 92 -9.06 6.72 13.47
CA THR A 92 -8.09 5.65 13.70
C THR A 92 -7.50 5.16 12.37
N CYS A 93 -8.30 5.08 11.28
CA CYS A 93 -7.79 4.80 9.95
C CYS A 93 -6.66 5.77 9.55
N SER A 94 -6.87 7.08 9.78
CA SER A 94 -5.85 8.09 9.49
C SER A 94 -4.56 7.88 10.29
N THR A 95 -4.68 7.49 11.57
CA THR A 95 -3.53 7.20 12.43
C THR A 95 -2.75 5.98 11.92
N ILE A 96 -3.45 4.90 11.59
CA ILE A 96 -2.89 3.66 11.05
C ILE A 96 -2.14 3.94 9.74
N VAL A 97 -2.81 4.60 8.80
CA VAL A 97 -2.21 4.87 7.48
C VAL A 97 -1.00 5.80 7.57
N ASN A 98 -1.02 6.82 8.43
CA ASN A 98 0.16 7.66 8.66
C ASN A 98 1.33 6.86 9.23
N GLY A 99 1.07 5.82 10.03
CA GLY A 99 2.07 4.84 10.45
C GLY A 99 2.72 4.14 9.25
N PHE A 100 1.91 3.56 8.37
CA PHE A 100 2.39 2.90 7.15
C PHE A 100 3.20 3.81 6.23
N VAL A 101 2.77 5.07 6.07
CA VAL A 101 3.52 6.08 5.29
C VAL A 101 4.89 6.34 5.95
N SER A 102 4.94 6.46 7.27
CA SER A 102 6.19 6.68 8.01
C SER A 102 7.14 5.50 7.92
N GLU A 103 6.62 4.28 7.81
CA GLU A 103 7.39 3.04 7.64
C GLU A 103 7.79 2.79 6.19
N ASN A 104 7.30 3.60 5.24
CA ASN A 104 7.53 3.47 3.81
C ASN A 104 7.13 2.09 3.29
N VAL A 105 5.91 1.64 3.59
CA VAL A 105 5.37 0.39 3.05
C VAL A 105 5.33 0.44 1.52
N ASP A 106 5.46 -0.71 0.85
CA ASP A 106 5.46 -0.77 -0.61
C ASP A 106 4.06 -0.68 -1.23
N LEU A 107 3.01 -0.98 -0.43
CA LEU A 107 1.61 -0.99 -0.85
C LEU A 107 0.71 -0.82 0.38
N ILE A 108 -0.42 -0.15 0.22
CA ILE A 108 -1.47 -0.08 1.23
C ILE A 108 -2.74 -0.77 0.70
N LEU A 109 -3.26 -1.75 1.44
CA LEU A 109 -4.65 -2.22 1.29
C LEU A 109 -5.54 -1.41 2.21
N ALA A 110 -6.51 -0.72 1.63
CA ALA A 110 -7.55 0.03 2.34
C ALA A 110 -8.87 -0.73 2.25
N ASN A 111 -9.30 -1.33 3.36
CA ASN A 111 -10.50 -2.15 3.44
C ASN A 111 -11.65 -1.35 4.06
N ALA A 112 -12.58 -0.94 3.23
CA ALA A 112 -13.72 -0.05 3.36
C ALA A 112 -13.43 1.43 3.03
N SER A 113 -14.50 2.19 2.77
CA SER A 113 -14.45 3.59 2.27
C SER A 113 -13.66 4.52 3.18
N SER A 114 -13.83 4.46 4.50
CA SER A 114 -13.08 5.32 5.43
C SER A 114 -11.58 5.03 5.45
N ALA A 115 -11.18 3.76 5.31
CA ALA A 115 -9.77 3.38 5.17
C ALA A 115 -9.19 3.90 3.84
N LEU A 116 -9.97 3.82 2.74
CA LEU A 116 -9.60 4.35 1.45
C LEU A 116 -9.41 5.87 1.47
N GLN A 117 -10.34 6.60 2.09
CA GLN A 117 -10.25 8.06 2.25
C GLN A 117 -9.01 8.46 3.03
N ALA A 118 -8.70 7.75 4.12
CA ALA A 118 -7.52 7.98 4.92
C ALA A 118 -6.24 7.74 4.09
N ALA A 119 -6.17 6.63 3.34
CA ALA A 119 -5.01 6.29 2.52
C ALA A 119 -4.80 7.29 1.37
N ALA A 120 -5.85 7.63 0.62
CA ALA A 120 -5.78 8.60 -0.47
C ALA A 120 -5.37 10.01 0.00
N SER A 121 -5.72 10.36 1.25
CA SER A 121 -5.35 11.66 1.83
C SER A 121 -3.91 11.69 2.38
N ALA A 122 -3.37 10.55 2.79
CA ALA A 122 -2.08 10.46 3.45
C ALA A 122 -0.89 10.36 2.48
N THR A 123 -1.10 9.80 1.29
CA THR A 123 -0.02 9.61 0.32
C THR A 123 -0.49 9.71 -1.13
N GLY A 124 0.33 10.34 -1.96
CA GLY A 124 0.19 10.32 -3.43
C GLY A 124 1.20 9.40 -4.12
N ASP A 125 2.12 8.83 -3.37
CA ASP A 125 3.28 8.08 -3.90
C ASP A 125 3.15 6.57 -3.68
N ILE A 126 2.73 6.14 -2.47
CA ILE A 126 2.55 4.73 -2.17
C ILE A 126 1.28 4.22 -2.88
N PRO A 127 1.35 3.14 -3.67
CA PRO A 127 0.16 2.55 -4.27
C PRO A 127 -0.87 2.16 -3.21
N VAL A 128 -2.14 2.47 -3.47
CA VAL A 128 -3.27 2.14 -2.60
C VAL A 128 -4.26 1.27 -3.36
N LEU A 129 -4.58 0.11 -2.82
CA LEU A 129 -5.66 -0.75 -3.30
C LEU A 129 -6.84 -0.71 -2.34
N GLY A 130 -8.00 -0.32 -2.86
CA GLY A 130 -9.26 -0.36 -2.11
C GLY A 130 -10.00 -1.68 -2.31
N THR A 131 -10.64 -2.16 -1.26
CA THR A 131 -11.60 -3.27 -1.31
C THR A 131 -12.77 -2.97 -0.36
N ALA A 132 -13.92 -3.60 -0.58
CA ALA A 132 -15.16 -3.28 0.14
C ALA A 132 -15.50 -1.78 0.05
N VAL A 133 -15.34 -1.21 -1.13
CA VAL A 133 -15.65 0.18 -1.47
C VAL A 133 -16.76 0.17 -2.52
N THR A 134 -17.91 0.73 -2.18
CA THR A 134 -19.09 0.69 -3.04
C THR A 134 -18.87 1.51 -4.30
N GLU A 135 -18.46 2.77 -4.16
CA GLU A 135 -18.26 3.67 -5.29
C GLU A 135 -17.13 4.65 -4.99
N TYR A 136 -16.09 4.65 -5.84
CA TYR A 136 -14.86 5.42 -5.62
C TYR A 136 -15.04 6.93 -5.83
N GLY A 137 -15.89 7.32 -6.78
CA GLY A 137 -16.17 8.73 -7.03
C GLY A 137 -16.79 9.40 -5.83
N VAL A 138 -17.76 8.76 -5.18
CA VAL A 138 -18.39 9.21 -3.95
C VAL A 138 -17.41 9.16 -2.79
N ALA A 139 -16.74 8.03 -2.60
CA ALA A 139 -15.80 7.86 -1.49
C ALA A 139 -14.67 8.89 -1.51
N LEU A 140 -14.14 9.23 -2.68
CA LEU A 140 -13.02 10.15 -2.87
C LEU A 140 -13.44 11.56 -3.32
N ASN A 141 -14.76 11.81 -3.39
CA ASN A 141 -15.33 13.08 -3.83
C ASN A 141 -14.78 13.54 -5.21
N ILE A 142 -14.78 12.62 -6.19
CA ILE A 142 -14.32 12.88 -7.56
C ILE A 142 -15.53 13.29 -8.41
N PRO A 143 -15.63 14.55 -8.87
CA PRO A 143 -16.70 14.97 -9.77
C PRO A 143 -16.63 14.20 -11.10
N ASP A 144 -17.80 13.88 -11.65
CA ASP A 144 -17.93 13.21 -12.97
C ASP A 144 -17.08 11.93 -13.09
N PHE A 145 -17.02 11.14 -12.01
CA PHE A 145 -16.25 9.89 -11.96
C PHE A 145 -16.61 8.96 -13.12
N ASN A 146 -15.62 8.54 -13.86
CA ASN A 146 -15.75 7.72 -15.07
C ASN A 146 -15.20 6.29 -14.93
N GLY A 147 -14.99 5.83 -13.68
CA GLY A 147 -14.40 4.52 -13.39
C GLY A 147 -12.88 4.53 -13.22
N THR A 148 -12.24 5.70 -13.31
CA THR A 148 -10.79 5.84 -13.12
C THR A 148 -10.50 6.91 -12.09
N VAL A 149 -9.76 6.56 -11.03
CA VAL A 149 -9.37 7.53 -9.98
C VAL A 149 -8.29 8.49 -10.49
N GLY A 150 -7.37 8.02 -11.33
CA GLY A 150 -6.35 8.86 -11.97
C GLY A 150 -5.19 9.27 -11.08
N THR A 151 -5.02 8.61 -9.93
CA THR A 151 -3.92 8.81 -8.96
C THR A 151 -3.22 7.50 -8.64
N ASN A 152 -2.57 7.41 -7.49
CA ASN A 152 -1.97 6.19 -6.94
C ASN A 152 -3.01 5.18 -6.38
N VAL A 153 -4.29 5.47 -6.52
CA VAL A 153 -5.40 4.65 -5.98
C VAL A 153 -6.04 3.80 -7.07
N SER A 154 -6.26 2.53 -6.78
CA SER A 154 -7.03 1.57 -7.58
C SER A 154 -7.76 0.59 -6.64
N GLY A 155 -8.45 -0.39 -7.17
CA GLY A 155 -9.10 -1.43 -6.36
C GLY A 155 -10.32 -2.05 -7.01
N THR A 156 -11.16 -2.66 -6.18
CA THR A 156 -12.42 -3.30 -6.59
C THR A 156 -13.61 -2.53 -6.03
N SER A 157 -14.67 -2.39 -6.83
CA SER A 157 -15.94 -1.83 -6.39
C SER A 157 -16.94 -2.96 -6.12
N ASP A 158 -17.75 -2.80 -5.10
CA ASP A 158 -18.85 -3.69 -4.75
C ASP A 158 -20.23 -3.05 -4.96
N LEU A 159 -20.30 -2.02 -5.82
CA LEU A 159 -21.55 -1.34 -6.16
C LEU A 159 -22.57 -2.34 -6.71
N ALA A 160 -23.65 -2.51 -5.97
CA ALA A 160 -24.74 -3.38 -6.36
C ALA A 160 -25.62 -2.75 -7.47
N PRO A 161 -26.33 -3.54 -8.28
CA PRO A 161 -27.29 -3.03 -9.25
C PRO A 161 -28.54 -2.50 -8.54
N LEU A 162 -28.49 -1.22 -8.11
CA LEU A 162 -29.48 -0.59 -7.23
C LEU A 162 -30.89 -0.53 -7.84
N ASP A 163 -30.99 -0.34 -9.15
CA ASP A 163 -32.24 -0.39 -9.92
C ASP A 163 -32.92 -1.76 -9.82
N GLN A 164 -32.16 -2.84 -10.02
CA GLN A 164 -32.67 -4.20 -9.89
C GLN A 164 -33.06 -4.51 -8.43
N GLN A 165 -32.31 -4.03 -7.46
CA GLN A 165 -32.68 -4.17 -6.05
C GLN A 165 -34.01 -3.45 -5.73
N ALA A 166 -34.23 -2.27 -6.32
CA ALA A 166 -35.49 -1.56 -6.17
C ALA A 166 -36.66 -2.33 -6.85
N GLU A 167 -36.42 -2.93 -8.02
CA GLU A 167 -37.40 -3.76 -8.74
C GLU A 167 -37.80 -5.01 -7.94
N MET A 168 -36.87 -5.64 -7.21
CA MET A 168 -37.14 -6.79 -6.33
C MET A 168 -38.20 -6.48 -5.27
N ILE A 169 -38.27 -5.23 -4.78
CA ILE A 169 -39.32 -4.84 -3.81
C ILE A 169 -40.69 -5.00 -4.42
N THR A 170 -40.86 -4.59 -5.66
CA THR A 170 -42.16 -4.71 -6.37
C THR A 170 -42.48 -6.17 -6.72
N GLU A 171 -41.49 -6.96 -7.06
CA GLU A 171 -41.66 -8.38 -7.37
C GLU A 171 -42.07 -9.19 -6.14
N TRP A 172 -41.37 -8.99 -5.02
CA TRP A 172 -41.57 -9.80 -3.81
C TRP A 172 -42.68 -9.26 -2.91
N LEU A 173 -42.92 -7.96 -2.94
CA LEU A 173 -43.90 -7.25 -2.11
C LEU A 173 -44.79 -6.33 -2.97
N PRO A 174 -45.63 -6.91 -3.91
CA PRO A 174 -46.38 -6.12 -4.88
C PRO A 174 -47.34 -5.11 -4.26
N ASP A 175 -47.82 -5.38 -3.04
CA ASP A 175 -48.74 -4.50 -2.31
C ASP A 175 -48.06 -3.43 -1.47
N ALA A 176 -46.73 -3.38 -1.44
CA ALA A 176 -45.99 -2.37 -0.68
C ALA A 176 -46.27 -0.97 -1.23
N LYS A 177 -46.69 -0.04 -0.34
CA LYS A 177 -46.94 1.37 -0.68
C LYS A 177 -45.95 2.33 -0.05
N LYS A 178 -45.16 1.86 0.91
CA LYS A 178 -44.16 2.65 1.62
C LYS A 178 -42.95 1.78 1.90
N VAL A 179 -41.77 2.34 1.64
CA VAL A 179 -40.48 1.72 1.93
C VAL A 179 -39.71 2.67 2.86
N GLY A 180 -39.15 2.11 3.92
CA GLY A 180 -38.23 2.84 4.81
C GLY A 180 -36.79 2.52 4.41
N LEU A 181 -35.95 3.56 4.34
CA LEU A 181 -34.50 3.43 4.15
C LEU A 181 -33.80 3.70 5.47
N LEU A 182 -32.95 2.76 5.89
CA LEU A 182 -32.04 2.94 7.00
C LEU A 182 -30.62 3.07 6.44
N TYR A 183 -29.94 4.15 6.78
CA TYR A 183 -28.60 4.42 6.29
C TYR A 183 -27.71 5.05 7.37
N CYS A 184 -26.40 5.01 7.20
CA CYS A 184 -25.44 5.67 8.07
C CYS A 184 -24.97 6.98 7.45
N SER A 185 -25.34 8.12 8.02
CA SER A 185 -24.96 9.45 7.49
C SER A 185 -23.46 9.75 7.59
N ALA A 186 -22.69 8.96 8.34
CA ALA A 186 -21.23 9.08 8.45
C ALA A 186 -20.48 8.25 7.40
N GLU A 187 -21.19 7.39 6.64
CA GLU A 187 -20.62 6.57 5.56
C GLU A 187 -20.92 7.23 4.21
N ALA A 188 -19.85 7.56 3.46
CA ALA A 188 -19.98 8.31 2.21
C ALA A 188 -20.78 7.54 1.13
N ASN A 189 -20.75 6.21 1.17
CA ASN A 189 -21.45 5.34 0.23
C ASN A 189 -22.82 4.83 0.74
N SER A 190 -23.41 5.51 1.73
CA SER A 190 -24.76 5.17 2.24
C SER A 190 -25.89 5.79 1.44
#